data_1f7de4bd2e414da2da6077545006465c
#
_entry.id   1f7de4bd2e414da2da6077545006465c
#
_cell.length_a   1.000
_cell.length_b   1.000
_cell.length_c   1.000
_cell.angle_alpha   90.00
_cell.angle_beta   90.00
_cell.angle_gamma   90.00
#
_symmetry.space_group_name_H-M   'P 1'
#
loop_
_entity.id
_entity.type
_entity.pdbx_description
1 polymer ?
#
loop_
_entity_poly.entity_id
_entity_poly.type
_entity_poly.pdbx_seq_one_letter_code
_entity_poly.pdbx_strand_id
1 'polypeptide(L)' 'VSYEDAIEATVSREEARREIARHDIGGTFEDFLHEVGDRAEYSGEEVLAWLGY' A
#
# COMPACT_ATOMS: atom_id res chain seq x y z
N VAL A 1 16.46 6.95 -1.45
CA VAL A 1 15.17 7.33 -0.88
C VAL A 1 15.08 6.75 0.53
N SER A 2 14.83 7.60 1.50
CA SER A 2 14.75 7.17 2.89
C SER A 2 13.36 6.60 3.21
N TYR A 3 13.28 5.89 4.31
CA TYR A 3 12.01 5.36 4.78
C TYR A 3 11.00 6.50 5.03
N GLU A 4 11.49 7.61 5.59
CA GLU A 4 10.65 8.76 5.88
C GLU A 4 10.02 9.35 4.62
N ASP A 5 10.77 9.39 3.53
CA ASP A 5 10.25 9.87 2.25
C ASP A 5 9.14 8.94 1.74
N ALA A 6 9.32 7.63 1.94
CA ALA A 6 8.32 6.65 1.51
C ALA A 6 7.01 6.78 2.27
N ILE A 7 7.07 7.00 3.59
CA ILE A 7 5.84 7.08 4.39
C ILE A 7 5.10 8.40 4.19
N GLU A 8 5.78 9.43 3.70
CA GLU A 8 5.15 10.72 3.42
C GLU A 8 4.58 10.77 2.01
N ALA A 9 5.02 9.87 1.13
CA ALA A 9 4.57 9.86 -0.25
C ALA A 9 3.11 9.41 -0.34
N THR A 10 2.37 10.06 -1.24
CA THR A 10 1.02 9.63 -1.58
C THR A 10 1.11 8.73 -2.80
N VAL A 11 0.49 7.57 -2.74
CA VAL A 11 0.47 6.64 -3.87
C VAL A 11 -0.96 6.51 -4.38
N SER A 12 -1.08 6.32 -5.69
CA SER A 12 -2.38 6.11 -6.29
C SER A 12 -2.86 4.68 -5.98
N ARG A 13 -4.16 4.46 -6.17
CA ARG A 13 -4.74 3.13 -6.01
C ARG A 13 -4.03 2.12 -6.90
N GLU A 14 -3.71 2.51 -8.12
CA GLU A 14 -3.01 1.66 -9.07
C GLU A 14 -1.60 1.30 -8.60
N GLU A 15 -0.89 2.26 -8.03
CA GLU A 15 0.44 2.03 -7.49
C GLU A 15 0.39 1.10 -6.29
N ALA A 16 -0.58 1.30 -5.41
CA ALA A 16 -0.78 0.43 -4.25
C ALA A 16 -1.05 -1.01 -4.70
N ARG A 17 -1.88 -1.18 -5.71
CA ARG A 17 -2.20 -2.50 -6.26
C ARG A 17 -0.94 -3.19 -6.79
N ARG A 18 -0.10 -2.46 -7.50
CA ARG A 18 1.15 -3.01 -8.04
C ARG A 18 2.11 -3.44 -6.95
N GLU A 19 2.23 -2.62 -5.91
CA GLU A 19 3.13 -2.94 -4.79
C GLU A 19 2.67 -4.20 -4.06
N ILE A 20 1.39 -4.32 -3.81
CA ILE A 20 0.84 -5.47 -3.10
C ILE A 20 1.00 -6.74 -3.94
N ALA A 21 0.75 -6.65 -5.25
CA ALA A 21 0.91 -7.79 -6.14
C ALA A 21 2.37 -8.25 -6.20
N ARG A 22 3.31 -7.30 -6.15
CA ARG A 22 4.73 -7.60 -6.24
C ARG A 22 5.26 -8.31 -4.99
N HIS A 23 4.74 -7.98 -3.83
CA HIS A 23 5.24 -8.54 -2.57
C HIS A 23 4.74 -9.95 -2.28
N ASP A 24 3.57 -10.29 -2.77
CA ASP A 24 3.01 -11.65 -2.63
C ASP A 24 3.11 -12.19 -1.19
N ILE A 25 2.57 -11.44 -0.26
CA ILE A 25 2.64 -11.77 1.16
C ILE A 25 1.45 -12.59 1.66
N GLY A 26 0.74 -13.25 0.76
CA GLY A 26 -0.40 -14.07 1.13
C GLY A 26 -1.72 -13.32 1.22
N GLY A 27 -1.72 -12.03 0.88
CA GLY A 27 -2.92 -11.23 0.82
C GLY A 27 -3.10 -10.67 -0.58
N THR A 28 -4.34 -10.32 -0.93
CA THR A 28 -4.64 -9.74 -2.23
C THR A 28 -4.95 -8.27 -2.07
N PHE A 29 -5.01 -7.56 -3.20
CA PHE A 29 -5.41 -6.16 -3.18
C PHE A 29 -6.85 -6.00 -2.63
N GLU A 30 -7.71 -6.98 -2.87
CA GLU A 30 -9.06 -6.94 -2.31
C GLU A 30 -9.04 -6.97 -0.78
N ASP A 31 -8.15 -7.76 -0.20
CA ASP A 31 -7.98 -7.80 1.26
C ASP A 31 -7.53 -6.42 1.76
N PHE A 32 -6.61 -5.79 1.06
CA PHE A 32 -6.15 -4.45 1.39
C PHE A 32 -7.31 -3.45 1.37
N LEU A 33 -8.17 -3.53 0.35
CA LEU A 33 -9.32 -2.64 0.24
C LEU A 33 -10.31 -2.86 1.39
N HIS A 34 -10.47 -4.09 1.84
CA HIS A 34 -11.35 -4.40 2.97
C HIS A 34 -10.82 -3.85 4.29
N GLU A 35 -9.52 -3.93 4.50
CA GLU A 35 -8.91 -3.50 5.76
C GLU A 35 -8.64 -2.00 5.81
N VAL A 36 -8.14 -1.43 4.73
CA VAL A 36 -7.76 -0.02 4.68
C VAL A 36 -8.86 0.87 4.11
N GLY A 37 -9.61 0.34 3.15
CA GLY A 37 -10.69 1.06 2.50
C GLY A 37 -10.41 1.27 1.02
N ASP A 38 -11.47 1.39 0.24
CA ASP A 38 -11.37 1.61 -1.20
C ASP A 38 -11.33 3.10 -1.47
N ARG A 39 -10.13 3.63 -1.68
CA ARG A 39 -9.90 5.05 -1.94
C ARG A 39 -9.10 5.23 -3.21
N ALA A 40 -9.12 6.44 -3.74
CA ALA A 40 -8.38 6.77 -4.95
C ALA A 40 -6.86 6.88 -4.67
N GLU A 41 -6.51 7.24 -3.45
CA GLU A 41 -5.12 7.44 -3.05
C GLU A 41 -4.90 6.92 -1.64
N TYR A 42 -3.64 6.55 -1.36
CA TYR A 42 -3.23 6.04 -0.05
C TYR A 42 -1.91 6.70 0.33
N SER A 43 -1.61 6.75 1.63
CA SER A 43 -0.29 7.18 2.03
C SER A 43 0.67 6.00 1.93
N GLY A 44 1.95 6.31 1.70
CA GLY A 44 2.96 5.26 1.68
C GLY A 44 2.99 4.47 2.97
N GLU A 45 2.73 5.16 4.10
CA GLU A 45 2.69 4.51 5.40
C GLU A 45 1.60 3.45 5.49
N GLU A 46 0.42 3.74 4.98
CA GLU A 46 -0.69 2.78 4.98
C GLU A 46 -0.34 1.52 4.20
N VAL A 47 0.26 1.69 3.03
CA VAL A 47 0.64 0.57 2.20
C VAL A 47 1.76 -0.24 2.85
N LEU A 48 2.79 0.42 3.35
CA LEU A 48 3.91 -0.25 3.99
C LEU A 48 3.50 -0.99 5.26
N ALA A 49 2.65 -0.37 6.07
CA ALA A 49 2.16 -0.99 7.29
C ALA A 49 1.38 -2.27 6.97
N TRP A 50 0.56 -2.22 5.95
CA TRP A 50 -0.21 -3.39 5.55
C TRP A 50 0.69 -4.50 5.02
N LEU A 51 1.78 -4.14 4.32
CA LEU A 51 2.75 -5.10 3.80
C LEU A 51 3.66 -5.68 4.89
N GLY A 52 3.63 -5.15 6.09
CA GLY A 52 4.40 -5.70 7.20
C GLY A 52 5.72 -5.00 7.50
N TYR A 53 5.91 -3.80 6.97
CA TYR A 53 7.12 -3.04 7.26
C TYR A 53 7.02 -2.22 8.53
#